data_d0f468cfb39bb404e9908e9f0d323b65
#
_entry.id   d0f468cfb39bb404e9908e9f0d323b65
#
_cell.length_a   1.000
_cell.length_b   1.000
_cell.length_c   1.000
_cell.angle_alpha   90.00
_cell.angle_beta   90.00
_cell.angle_gamma   90.00
#
_symmetry.space_group_name_H-M   'P 1'
#
loop_
_entity.id
_entity.type
_entity.pdbx_description
1 polymer ?
#
loop_
_entity_poly.entity_id
_entity_poly.type
_entity_poly.pdbx_seq_one_letter_code
_entity_poly.pdbx_strand_id
1 'polypeptide(L)'
;IEADIEEVKNHLANLIDYAIAHFERLKKTYGKGRERKTEIRVFDTIEATKVVVRNTKLYVNKAEGFVGTGLRKDEYVGDCSDIDDVIVFTESGAMYVTKVADKQYIEKNIIHVAVFKKDDKRTVYNMIYKDGQTGFSYIKRFNVTGITRDKKYELIPQHKESRVLYFTANPNGEAEVVTVNLRQLGTLRKLRWDIDFADTLIKGRGVKGNLVSKYAIKRIELKEKGVSTLKPRKIWFDDIVKRLNTEERGTLLGAFKGDDRMLLITKEGVVKTIIPELSLHFENNIVVMEKWVPEKPISVIYYDGEKERVFVKRFVVENENREELVITEHPKSQLLFVSADWRPMAEVVFTKEKGKEKENLTVNLEEFISVKGIKALGNQLTTDKVKTINTLESLPYEEPQEEEPVEDLGDEEILPTPSENDSDGTQTELEF
;
A
#
# COMPACT_ATOMS: atom_id res chain seq x y z
N ILE A 1 -55.53 -8.09 -30.59
CA ILE A 1 -54.96 -7.19 -31.63
C ILE A 1 -54.89 -5.75 -31.12
N GLU A 2 -56.02 -5.12 -30.67
CA GLU A 2 -55.99 -3.74 -30.17
C GLU A 2 -55.12 -3.62 -28.91
N ALA A 3 -55.25 -4.55 -27.99
CA ALA A 3 -54.39 -4.62 -26.81
C ALA A 3 -52.91 -4.80 -27.15
N ASP A 4 -52.61 -5.63 -28.15
CA ASP A 4 -51.20 -5.86 -28.59
C ASP A 4 -50.61 -4.61 -29.26
N ILE A 5 -51.44 -3.85 -29.99
CA ILE A 5 -51.04 -2.58 -30.60
C ILE A 5 -50.74 -1.53 -29.52
N GLU A 6 -51.55 -1.45 -28.47
CA GLU A 6 -51.36 -0.54 -27.35
C GLU A 6 -50.07 -0.88 -26.57
N GLU A 7 -49.81 -2.17 -26.34
CA GLU A 7 -48.60 -2.67 -25.73
C GLU A 7 -47.35 -2.30 -26.54
N VAL A 8 -47.37 -2.52 -27.85
CA VAL A 8 -46.26 -2.14 -28.75
C VAL A 8 -46.04 -0.63 -28.78
N LYS A 9 -47.11 0.18 -28.76
CA LYS A 9 -46.98 1.65 -28.67
C LYS A 9 -46.32 2.08 -27.34
N ASN A 10 -46.71 1.44 -26.25
CA ASN A 10 -46.12 1.71 -24.95
C ASN A 10 -44.63 1.30 -24.90
N HIS A 11 -44.26 0.17 -25.49
CA HIS A 11 -42.85 -0.25 -25.63
C HIS A 11 -42.05 0.74 -26.50
N LEU A 12 -42.64 1.28 -27.55
CA LEU A 12 -41.99 2.29 -28.39
C LEU A 12 -41.79 3.64 -27.65
N ALA A 13 -42.77 4.04 -26.84
CA ALA A 13 -42.69 5.26 -26.04
C ALA A 13 -41.62 5.16 -24.94
N ASN A 14 -41.39 3.95 -24.40
CA ASN A 14 -40.41 3.67 -23.34
C ASN A 14 -39.34 2.68 -23.82
N LEU A 15 -38.79 2.91 -25.02
CA LEU A 15 -37.90 1.96 -25.70
C LEU A 15 -36.67 1.60 -24.90
N ILE A 16 -36.06 2.59 -24.20
CA ILE A 16 -34.83 2.40 -23.39
C ILE A 16 -35.12 1.47 -22.20
N ASP A 17 -36.19 1.74 -21.46
CA ASP A 17 -36.56 0.95 -20.28
C ASP A 17 -36.96 -0.48 -20.68
N TYR A 18 -37.68 -0.62 -21.79
CA TYR A 18 -38.01 -1.92 -22.36
C TYR A 18 -36.78 -2.71 -22.78
N ALA A 19 -35.81 -2.06 -23.43
CA ALA A 19 -34.54 -2.69 -23.82
C ALA A 19 -33.73 -3.13 -22.61
N ILE A 20 -33.63 -2.30 -21.57
CA ILE A 20 -32.96 -2.64 -20.33
C ILE A 20 -33.61 -3.88 -19.69
N ALA A 21 -34.92 -3.86 -19.49
CA ALA A 21 -35.66 -4.98 -18.92
C ALA A 21 -35.50 -6.28 -19.73
N HIS A 22 -35.47 -6.15 -21.07
CA HIS A 22 -35.23 -7.28 -21.96
C HIS A 22 -33.87 -7.90 -21.76
N PHE A 23 -32.81 -7.08 -21.72
CA PHE A 23 -31.43 -7.56 -21.52
C PHE A 23 -31.21 -8.11 -20.10
N GLU A 24 -31.84 -7.53 -19.09
CA GLU A 24 -31.81 -8.08 -17.73
C GLU A 24 -32.44 -9.46 -17.65
N ARG A 25 -33.57 -9.65 -18.32
CA ARG A 25 -34.22 -10.95 -18.45
C ARG A 25 -33.31 -11.97 -19.14
N LEU A 26 -32.69 -11.57 -20.26
CA LEU A 26 -31.73 -12.43 -20.96
C LEU A 26 -30.55 -12.79 -20.08
N LYS A 27 -29.99 -11.83 -19.34
CA LYS A 27 -28.91 -12.06 -18.38
C LYS A 27 -29.33 -13.05 -17.30
N LYS A 28 -30.51 -12.89 -16.72
CA LYS A 28 -31.03 -13.80 -15.70
C LYS A 28 -31.27 -15.22 -16.23
N THR A 29 -31.72 -15.36 -17.46
CA THR A 29 -32.10 -16.66 -18.06
C THR A 29 -30.87 -17.40 -18.61
N TYR A 30 -29.95 -16.70 -19.26
CA TYR A 30 -28.85 -17.29 -20.03
C TYR A 30 -27.44 -16.90 -19.55
N GLY A 31 -27.31 -15.99 -18.58
CA GLY A 31 -26.04 -15.42 -18.15
C GLY A 31 -25.19 -16.36 -17.27
N LYS A 32 -25.83 -17.34 -16.61
CA LYS A 32 -25.14 -18.26 -15.71
C LYS A 32 -24.14 -19.12 -16.46
N GLY A 33 -22.85 -19.06 -16.06
CA GLY A 33 -21.74 -19.75 -16.70
C GLY A 33 -21.27 -19.09 -18.02
N ARG A 34 -21.77 -17.89 -18.34
CA ARG A 34 -21.37 -17.09 -19.51
C ARG A 34 -20.87 -15.70 -19.11
N GLU A 35 -20.28 -15.61 -17.94
CA GLU A 35 -19.68 -14.38 -17.44
C GLU A 35 -18.56 -13.95 -18.39
N ARG A 36 -18.41 -12.64 -18.54
CA ARG A 36 -17.40 -12.06 -19.40
C ARG A 36 -16.00 -12.36 -18.83
N LYS A 37 -15.19 -13.08 -19.60
CA LYS A 37 -13.79 -13.42 -19.28
C LYS A 37 -12.77 -12.46 -19.87
N THR A 38 -13.20 -11.47 -20.65
CA THR A 38 -12.35 -10.51 -21.34
C THR A 38 -12.70 -9.08 -20.95
N GLU A 39 -11.70 -8.24 -20.80
CA GLU A 39 -11.85 -6.80 -20.59
C GLU A 39 -11.77 -6.08 -21.94
N ILE A 40 -12.71 -5.16 -22.21
CA ILE A 40 -12.60 -4.26 -23.37
C ILE A 40 -11.76 -3.06 -22.93
N ARG A 41 -10.57 -2.91 -23.51
CA ARG A 41 -9.71 -1.73 -23.33
C ARG A 41 -9.54 -1.01 -24.64
N VAL A 42 -9.42 0.31 -24.55
CA VAL A 42 -8.98 1.15 -25.67
C VAL A 42 -7.47 0.94 -25.83
N PHE A 43 -7.02 0.66 -27.04
CA PHE A 43 -5.59 0.36 -27.31
C PHE A 43 -4.64 1.47 -26.85
N ASP A 44 -5.08 2.73 -26.87
CA ASP A 44 -4.29 3.89 -26.45
C ASP A 44 -3.96 3.90 -24.93
N THR A 45 -4.66 3.09 -24.13
CA THR A 45 -4.43 2.99 -22.66
C THR A 45 -3.58 1.79 -22.27
N ILE A 46 -3.20 0.92 -23.19
CA ILE A 46 -2.34 -0.23 -22.91
C ILE A 46 -0.88 0.21 -23.05
N GLU A 47 -0.27 0.62 -21.95
CA GLU A 47 1.17 0.77 -21.90
C GLU A 47 1.82 -0.63 -21.98
N ALA A 48 2.65 -0.85 -22.99
CA ALA A 48 3.33 -2.12 -23.20
C ALA A 48 4.07 -2.60 -21.93
N THR A 49 4.65 -1.69 -21.17
CA THR A 49 5.34 -1.94 -19.90
C THR A 49 4.48 -2.56 -18.80
N LYS A 50 3.14 -2.38 -18.86
CA LYS A 50 2.21 -2.97 -17.87
C LYS A 50 1.82 -4.42 -18.20
N VAL A 51 2.02 -4.88 -19.42
CA VAL A 51 1.59 -6.20 -19.92
C VAL A 51 2.75 -7.20 -20.02
N VAL A 52 3.97 -6.70 -20.08
CA VAL A 52 5.16 -7.54 -20.28
C VAL A 52 5.52 -8.31 -19.03
N VAL A 53 5.74 -9.60 -19.19
CA VAL A 53 6.21 -10.51 -18.14
C VAL A 53 7.67 -10.21 -17.84
N ARG A 54 8.00 -9.94 -16.59
CA ARG A 54 9.37 -9.76 -16.12
C ARG A 54 10.02 -11.13 -15.94
N ASN A 55 10.76 -11.56 -16.93
CA ASN A 55 11.41 -12.87 -16.97
C ASN A 55 12.94 -12.83 -16.95
N THR A 56 13.51 -11.65 -16.86
CA THR A 56 14.97 -11.43 -16.90
C THR A 56 15.45 -10.83 -15.58
N LYS A 57 16.61 -11.24 -15.12
CA LYS A 57 17.20 -10.77 -13.85
C LYS A 57 18.21 -9.66 -14.11
N LEU A 58 18.07 -8.55 -13.39
CA LEU A 58 18.99 -7.42 -13.43
C LEU A 58 20.04 -7.54 -12.33
N TYR A 59 21.29 -7.24 -12.66
CA TYR A 59 22.44 -7.28 -11.76
C TYR A 59 23.24 -5.97 -11.84
N VAL A 60 24.02 -5.69 -10.79
CA VAL A 60 24.88 -4.51 -10.71
C VAL A 60 26.25 -4.83 -10.11
N ASN A 61 27.30 -4.30 -10.73
CA ASN A 61 28.61 -4.18 -10.14
C ASN A 61 28.81 -2.72 -9.69
N LYS A 62 28.52 -2.45 -8.42
CA LYS A 62 28.54 -1.09 -7.86
C LYS A 62 29.91 -0.42 -7.94
N ALA A 63 30.97 -1.17 -7.65
CA ALA A 63 32.34 -0.64 -7.61
C ALA A 63 32.85 -0.29 -9.01
N GLU A 64 32.69 -1.21 -9.97
CA GLU A 64 33.16 -1.02 -11.34
C GLU A 64 32.20 -0.20 -12.22
N GLY A 65 30.96 0.01 -11.78
CA GLY A 65 29.99 0.85 -12.44
C GLY A 65 29.25 0.19 -13.62
N PHE A 66 29.06 -1.13 -13.57
CA PHE A 66 28.33 -1.86 -14.60
C PHE A 66 26.96 -2.29 -14.12
N VAL A 67 25.97 -2.22 -15.00
CA VAL A 67 24.59 -2.70 -14.81
C VAL A 67 24.20 -3.56 -16.00
N GLY A 68 23.47 -4.67 -15.78
CA GLY A 68 22.99 -5.49 -16.90
C GLY A 68 22.49 -6.87 -16.48
N THR A 69 21.94 -7.59 -17.46
CA THR A 69 21.36 -8.93 -17.27
C THR A 69 22.40 -10.05 -17.39
N GLY A 70 23.53 -9.77 -18.04
CA GLY A 70 24.65 -10.71 -18.21
C GLY A 70 25.59 -10.81 -16.99
N LEU A 71 25.45 -9.95 -15.98
CA LEU A 71 26.34 -9.84 -14.82
C LEU A 71 25.96 -10.82 -13.70
N ARG A 72 25.77 -12.10 -14.01
CA ARG A 72 25.20 -13.12 -13.07
C ARG A 72 26.06 -13.39 -11.81
N LYS A 73 27.31 -12.93 -11.78
CA LYS A 73 28.22 -13.08 -10.62
C LYS A 73 28.19 -11.89 -9.68
N ASP A 74 27.51 -10.79 -10.08
CA ASP A 74 27.41 -9.55 -9.32
C ASP A 74 26.12 -9.49 -8.51
N GLU A 75 25.84 -8.37 -7.85
CA GLU A 75 24.71 -8.19 -6.95
C GLU A 75 23.40 -8.21 -7.75
N TYR A 76 22.44 -9.05 -7.35
CA TYR A 76 21.09 -9.09 -7.90
C TYR A 76 20.28 -7.87 -7.45
N VAL A 77 19.64 -7.20 -8.40
CA VAL A 77 18.82 -6.01 -8.17
C VAL A 77 17.32 -6.33 -8.14
N GLY A 78 16.85 -7.11 -9.10
CA GLY A 78 15.42 -7.43 -9.25
C GLY A 78 15.11 -8.04 -10.61
N ASP A 79 13.86 -8.44 -10.79
CA ASP A 79 13.38 -8.94 -12.08
C ASP A 79 12.97 -7.77 -12.99
N CYS A 80 13.32 -7.85 -14.25
CA CYS A 80 13.03 -6.85 -15.27
C CYS A 80 12.61 -7.49 -16.59
N SER A 81 12.21 -6.67 -17.53
CA SER A 81 12.01 -7.02 -18.93
C SER A 81 13.05 -6.32 -19.80
N ASP A 82 13.24 -6.80 -21.01
CA ASP A 82 14.11 -6.23 -22.04
C ASP A 82 13.65 -4.84 -22.54
N ILE A 83 12.39 -4.50 -22.30
CA ILE A 83 11.83 -3.18 -22.64
C ILE A 83 11.84 -2.19 -21.49
N ASP A 84 12.16 -2.63 -20.26
CA ASP A 84 12.22 -1.76 -19.10
C ASP A 84 13.40 -0.77 -19.18
N ASP A 85 13.26 0.32 -18.47
CA ASP A 85 14.35 1.27 -18.20
C ASP A 85 14.92 1.01 -16.79
N VAL A 86 16.19 1.29 -16.61
CA VAL A 86 16.90 1.18 -15.33
C VAL A 86 17.35 2.56 -14.89
N ILE A 87 17.01 2.92 -13.64
CA ILE A 87 17.52 4.13 -12.99
C ILE A 87 18.73 3.79 -12.13
N VAL A 88 19.77 4.60 -12.26
CA VAL A 88 21.05 4.41 -11.54
C VAL A 88 21.45 5.71 -10.87
N PHE A 89 21.86 5.63 -9.62
CA PHE A 89 22.41 6.74 -8.84
C PHE A 89 23.85 6.44 -8.42
N THR A 90 24.71 7.43 -8.45
CA THR A 90 26.14 7.29 -8.12
C THR A 90 26.54 8.13 -6.91
N GLU A 91 27.63 7.77 -6.27
CA GLU A 91 28.19 8.53 -5.14
C GLU A 91 28.57 9.98 -5.52
N SER A 92 28.92 10.21 -6.77
CA SER A 92 29.19 11.55 -7.32
C SER A 92 27.96 12.45 -7.35
N GLY A 93 26.75 11.88 -7.07
CA GLY A 93 25.47 12.59 -7.14
C GLY A 93 24.93 12.71 -8.55
N ALA A 94 25.39 11.88 -9.47
CA ALA A 94 24.80 11.74 -10.80
C ALA A 94 23.67 10.71 -10.82
N MET A 95 22.72 10.92 -11.71
CA MET A 95 21.62 9.99 -11.98
C MET A 95 21.54 9.74 -13.49
N TYR A 96 21.31 8.48 -13.84
CA TYR A 96 21.13 8.03 -15.23
C TYR A 96 19.86 7.20 -15.34
N VAL A 97 19.21 7.26 -16.49
CA VAL A 97 18.17 6.30 -16.85
C VAL A 97 18.48 5.76 -18.23
N THR A 98 18.57 4.45 -18.35
CA THR A 98 18.97 3.76 -19.57
C THR A 98 18.13 2.50 -19.77
N LYS A 99 18.09 1.97 -20.99
CA LYS A 99 17.44 0.68 -21.26
C LYS A 99 18.15 -0.46 -20.58
N VAL A 100 17.40 -1.52 -20.26
CA VAL A 100 17.97 -2.81 -19.88
C VAL A 100 18.85 -3.32 -21.03
N ALA A 101 20.07 -3.72 -20.72
CA ALA A 101 21.04 -4.31 -21.64
C ALA A 101 21.81 -5.46 -20.95
N ASP A 102 22.53 -6.27 -21.72
CA ASP A 102 23.32 -7.38 -21.14
C ASP A 102 24.42 -6.88 -20.22
N LYS A 103 25.13 -5.81 -20.63
CA LYS A 103 26.17 -5.17 -19.84
C LYS A 103 26.36 -3.74 -20.30
N GLN A 104 26.14 -2.80 -19.42
CA GLN A 104 26.33 -1.38 -19.69
C GLN A 104 27.17 -0.73 -18.59
N TYR A 105 28.17 0.07 -19.02
CA TYR A 105 28.93 0.91 -18.12
C TYR A 105 28.20 2.24 -17.90
N ILE A 106 28.05 2.63 -16.65
CA ILE A 106 27.40 3.91 -16.25
C ILE A 106 28.47 4.84 -15.68
N GLU A 107 28.88 4.58 -14.44
CA GLU A 107 29.87 5.34 -13.69
C GLU A 107 30.25 4.51 -12.45
N LYS A 108 31.50 4.60 -12.00
CA LYS A 108 31.96 3.91 -10.79
C LYS A 108 31.21 4.39 -9.53
N ASN A 109 31.23 3.57 -8.49
CA ASN A 109 30.60 3.85 -7.20
C ASN A 109 29.09 4.08 -7.30
N ILE A 110 28.40 3.16 -7.93
CA ILE A 110 26.92 3.13 -7.95
C ILE A 110 26.40 2.89 -6.54
N ILE A 111 25.48 3.75 -6.09
CA ILE A 111 24.87 3.65 -4.76
C ILE A 111 23.48 3.00 -4.80
N HIS A 112 22.75 3.14 -5.91
CA HIS A 112 21.42 2.56 -6.06
C HIS A 112 21.11 2.26 -7.53
N VAL A 113 20.42 1.12 -7.75
CA VAL A 113 19.87 0.71 -9.06
C VAL A 113 18.47 0.15 -8.85
N ALA A 114 17.57 0.49 -9.73
CA ALA A 114 16.21 -0.09 -9.75
C ALA A 114 15.62 -0.05 -11.17
N VAL A 115 14.57 -0.83 -11.41
CA VAL A 115 13.75 -0.70 -12.61
C VAL A 115 12.99 0.62 -12.52
N PHE A 116 13.15 1.47 -13.53
CA PHE A 116 12.52 2.79 -13.58
C PHE A 116 11.05 2.69 -14.01
N LYS A 117 10.18 3.34 -13.25
CA LYS A 117 8.77 3.48 -13.58
C LYS A 117 8.52 4.94 -13.99
N LYS A 118 8.17 5.15 -15.25
CA LYS A 118 7.82 6.48 -15.75
C LYS A 118 6.59 7.01 -15.03
N ASP A 119 6.56 8.33 -14.76
CA ASP A 119 5.47 9.04 -14.08
C ASP A 119 5.15 8.53 -12.66
N ASP A 120 6.04 7.76 -12.04
CA ASP A 120 5.91 7.34 -10.65
C ASP A 120 6.18 8.52 -9.70
N LYS A 121 5.10 9.04 -9.10
CA LYS A 121 5.14 10.11 -8.09
C LYS A 121 5.29 9.57 -6.67
N ARG A 122 5.21 8.25 -6.49
CA ARG A 122 5.24 7.64 -5.15
C ARG A 122 6.64 7.29 -4.70
N THR A 123 7.52 6.87 -5.60
CA THR A 123 8.92 6.64 -5.24
C THR A 123 9.60 7.95 -4.92
N VAL A 124 9.99 8.11 -3.66
CA VAL A 124 10.70 9.28 -3.14
C VAL A 124 12.11 8.86 -2.76
N TYR A 125 13.07 9.66 -3.22
CA TYR A 125 14.47 9.49 -2.89
C TYR A 125 14.87 10.46 -1.79
N ASN A 126 15.40 9.93 -0.69
CA ASN A 126 15.93 10.69 0.42
C ASN A 126 17.45 10.75 0.30
N MET A 127 18.03 11.94 0.39
CA MET A 127 19.45 12.15 0.14
C MET A 127 20.05 13.17 1.12
N ILE A 128 21.20 12.83 1.70
CA ILE A 128 22.09 13.79 2.35
C ILE A 128 23.43 13.78 1.59
N TYR A 129 23.92 14.95 1.22
CA TYR A 129 25.14 15.09 0.44
C TYR A 129 26.04 16.21 0.97
N LYS A 130 27.35 16.11 0.68
CA LYS A 130 28.34 17.17 0.90
C LYS A 130 28.50 17.96 -0.41
N ASP A 131 28.41 19.26 -0.31
CA ASP A 131 28.81 20.18 -1.35
C ASP A 131 30.33 20.42 -1.24
N GLY A 132 31.08 19.98 -2.24
CA GLY A 132 32.54 20.07 -2.23
C GLY A 132 33.10 21.49 -2.29
N GLN A 133 32.34 22.45 -2.84
CA GLN A 133 32.77 23.83 -2.92
C GLN A 133 32.72 24.53 -1.56
N THR A 134 31.63 24.35 -0.82
CA THR A 134 31.40 25.00 0.47
C THR A 134 31.85 24.14 1.65
N GLY A 135 31.98 22.84 1.47
CA GLY A 135 32.20 21.85 2.52
C GLY A 135 30.96 21.54 3.37
N PHE A 136 29.82 22.20 3.11
CA PHE A 136 28.59 22.06 3.86
C PHE A 136 27.80 20.83 3.41
N SER A 137 26.97 20.29 4.30
CA SER A 137 26.10 19.16 3.99
C SER A 137 24.65 19.60 3.95
N TYR A 138 23.92 19.05 2.98
CA TYR A 138 22.52 19.38 2.70
C TYR A 138 21.67 18.12 2.67
N ILE A 139 20.38 18.26 3.01
CA ILE A 139 19.36 17.22 2.94
C ILE A 139 18.29 17.59 1.92
N LYS A 140 17.83 16.63 1.16
CA LYS A 140 16.70 16.79 0.26
C LYS A 140 15.92 15.51 0.06
N ARG A 141 14.65 15.68 -0.29
CA ARG A 141 13.74 14.63 -0.76
C ARG A 141 13.22 15.00 -2.13
N PHE A 142 13.20 14.03 -3.05
CA PHE A 142 12.73 14.29 -4.41
C PHE A 142 12.17 13.03 -5.05
N ASN A 143 11.34 13.21 -6.08
CA ASN A 143 10.91 12.15 -6.98
C ASN A 143 11.46 12.36 -8.39
N VAL A 144 11.42 11.29 -9.20
CA VAL A 144 11.87 11.28 -10.58
C VAL A 144 10.72 10.81 -11.47
N THR A 145 9.98 11.73 -12.05
CA THR A 145 8.80 11.43 -12.89
C THR A 145 9.13 11.48 -14.37
N GLY A 146 9.84 12.51 -14.81
CA GLY A 146 10.20 12.72 -16.22
C GLY A 146 11.71 12.69 -16.44
N ILE A 147 12.13 11.96 -17.47
CA ILE A 147 13.54 11.82 -17.85
C ILE A 147 13.72 11.80 -19.38
N THR A 148 14.94 12.09 -19.82
CA THR A 148 15.45 11.69 -21.14
C THR A 148 16.44 10.56 -20.94
N ARG A 149 16.30 9.45 -21.70
CA ARG A 149 17.20 8.30 -21.65
C ARG A 149 18.63 8.71 -22.00
N ASP A 150 19.58 7.99 -21.41
CA ASP A 150 21.02 8.12 -21.68
C ASP A 150 21.59 9.51 -21.43
N LYS A 151 20.86 10.33 -20.64
CA LYS A 151 21.29 11.64 -20.19
C LYS A 151 21.78 11.58 -18.76
N LYS A 152 22.94 12.21 -18.50
CA LYS A 152 23.43 12.47 -17.14
C LYS A 152 22.64 13.60 -16.49
N TYR A 153 22.09 13.35 -15.32
CA TYR A 153 21.43 14.35 -14.48
C TYR A 153 22.27 14.59 -13.22
N GLU A 154 22.60 15.83 -12.98
CA GLU A 154 23.37 16.24 -11.81
C GLU A 154 22.40 16.60 -10.68
N LEU A 155 22.43 15.82 -9.60
CA LEU A 155 21.56 16.01 -8.45
C LEU A 155 22.18 16.92 -7.39
N ILE A 156 23.50 17.04 -7.37
CA ILE A 156 24.27 17.86 -6.44
C ILE A 156 25.23 18.76 -7.21
N PRO A 157 25.74 19.87 -6.61
CA PRO A 157 26.74 20.71 -7.24
C PRO A 157 27.98 19.91 -7.65
N GLN A 158 28.43 20.07 -8.90
CA GLN A 158 29.56 19.33 -9.43
C GLN A 158 30.88 19.96 -8.97
N HIS A 159 31.49 19.32 -8.01
CA HIS A 159 32.84 19.67 -7.53
C HIS A 159 33.58 18.39 -7.15
N LYS A 160 34.89 18.37 -7.26
CA LYS A 160 35.73 17.17 -7.03
C LYS A 160 35.47 16.50 -5.67
N GLU A 161 35.14 17.28 -4.63
CA GLU A 161 34.86 16.79 -3.29
C GLU A 161 33.37 16.64 -2.96
N SER A 162 32.48 16.93 -3.91
CA SER A 162 31.04 16.70 -3.74
C SER A 162 30.75 15.21 -3.74
N ARG A 163 29.94 14.75 -2.80
CA ARG A 163 29.53 13.34 -2.74
C ARG A 163 28.27 13.15 -1.95
N VAL A 164 27.54 12.10 -2.28
CA VAL A 164 26.40 11.61 -1.51
C VAL A 164 26.92 10.92 -0.24
N LEU A 165 26.37 11.29 0.91
CA LEU A 165 26.72 10.74 2.22
C LEU A 165 25.68 9.72 2.71
N TYR A 166 24.44 9.88 2.29
CA TYR A 166 23.33 9.00 2.61
C TYR A 166 22.31 9.03 1.48
N PHE A 167 21.75 7.86 1.14
CA PHE A 167 20.77 7.73 0.08
C PHE A 167 19.84 6.54 0.34
N THR A 168 18.52 6.75 0.18
CA THR A 168 17.51 5.70 0.18
C THR A 168 16.50 5.95 -0.91
N ALA A 169 15.93 4.85 -1.43
CA ALA A 169 14.82 4.87 -2.37
C ALA A 169 13.59 4.30 -1.66
N ASN A 170 12.52 5.09 -1.60
CA ASN A 170 11.33 4.81 -0.79
C ASN A 170 10.11 4.71 -1.70
N PRO A 171 9.66 3.49 -2.09
CA PRO A 171 8.61 3.28 -3.09
C PRO A 171 7.24 3.89 -2.75
N ASN A 172 6.97 4.11 -1.47
CA ASN A 172 5.73 4.72 -0.99
C ASN A 172 5.97 6.05 -0.27
N GLY A 173 7.12 6.68 -0.48
CA GLY A 173 7.45 7.96 0.13
C GLY A 173 7.70 7.89 1.63
N GLU A 174 8.25 6.79 2.10
CA GLU A 174 8.66 6.60 3.48
C GLU A 174 9.71 7.65 3.87
N ALA A 175 9.66 8.08 5.12
CA ALA A 175 10.58 9.06 5.67
C ALA A 175 11.24 8.50 6.92
N GLU A 176 12.45 8.02 6.76
CA GLU A 176 13.25 7.46 7.85
C GLU A 176 13.84 8.53 8.76
N VAL A 177 14.14 8.14 10.00
CA VAL A 177 14.92 8.92 10.95
C VAL A 177 16.37 8.46 10.91
N VAL A 178 17.30 9.39 10.74
CA VAL A 178 18.72 9.10 10.68
C VAL A 178 19.50 9.85 11.76
N THR A 179 20.50 9.21 12.32
CA THR A 179 21.44 9.84 13.25
C THR A 179 22.67 10.35 12.51
N VAL A 180 22.92 11.66 12.61
CA VAL A 180 24.08 12.33 12.03
C VAL A 180 25.16 12.46 13.10
N ASN A 181 26.38 11.99 12.79
CA ASN A 181 27.56 12.10 13.65
C ASN A 181 28.59 12.98 12.95
N LEU A 182 29.04 14.05 13.61
CA LEU A 182 30.11 14.92 13.12
C LEU A 182 31.52 14.37 13.43
N ARG A 183 32.52 14.87 12.69
CA ARG A 183 33.90 14.72 13.08
C ARG A 183 34.16 15.60 14.30
N GLN A 184 34.91 15.08 15.28
CA GLN A 184 35.22 15.82 16.47
C GLN A 184 36.15 17.02 16.13
N LEU A 185 35.67 18.20 16.52
CA LEU A 185 36.41 19.44 16.48
C LEU A 185 36.31 20.02 17.89
N GLY A 186 37.44 20.44 18.48
CA GLY A 186 37.56 20.79 19.89
C GLY A 186 36.57 21.84 20.43
N THR A 187 35.93 22.60 19.55
CA THR A 187 34.98 23.67 19.90
C THR A 187 33.50 23.25 19.81
N LEU A 188 33.20 22.07 19.27
CA LEU A 188 31.82 21.64 19.05
C LEU A 188 31.24 20.92 20.27
N ARG A 189 30.17 21.45 20.83
CA ARG A 189 29.44 20.85 21.97
C ARG A 189 28.50 19.74 21.57
N LYS A 190 27.85 19.83 20.39
CA LYS A 190 26.86 18.84 19.89
C LYS A 190 27.44 18.13 18.66
N LEU A 191 27.86 16.89 18.85
CA LEU A 191 28.46 16.05 17.80
C LEU A 191 27.53 15.04 17.19
N ARG A 192 26.34 14.86 17.79
CA ARG A 192 25.35 13.88 17.35
C ARG A 192 23.94 14.41 17.51
N TRP A 193 23.09 14.21 16.50
CA TRP A 193 21.64 14.48 16.54
C TRP A 193 20.90 13.63 15.52
N ASP A 194 19.60 13.52 15.70
CA ASP A 194 18.72 12.82 14.80
C ASP A 194 18.07 13.82 13.84
N ILE A 195 17.79 13.35 12.63
CA ILE A 195 17.07 14.08 11.57
C ILE A 195 15.96 13.17 11.10
N ASP A 196 14.73 13.68 11.12
CA ASP A 196 13.58 13.05 10.48
C ASP A 196 13.42 13.58 9.04
N PHE A 197 13.41 12.66 8.06
CA PHE A 197 13.16 13.05 6.69
C PHE A 197 11.73 13.55 6.47
N ALA A 198 10.77 13.23 7.36
CA ALA A 198 9.39 13.73 7.27
C ALA A 198 9.31 15.26 7.33
N ASP A 199 10.23 15.91 8.06
CA ASP A 199 10.32 17.38 8.15
C ASP A 199 10.84 18.02 6.85
N THR A 200 11.33 17.21 5.90
CA THR A 200 11.87 17.69 4.63
C THR A 200 10.83 17.56 3.52
N LEU A 201 10.41 18.67 2.94
CA LEU A 201 9.45 18.69 1.84
C LEU A 201 10.00 17.99 0.60
N ILE A 202 9.16 17.22 -0.08
CA ILE A 202 9.47 16.62 -1.39
C ILE A 202 9.46 17.75 -2.45
N LYS A 203 10.61 17.96 -3.10
CA LYS A 203 10.80 19.01 -4.10
C LYS A 203 11.36 18.42 -5.41
N GLY A 204 11.55 19.26 -6.42
CA GLY A 204 12.20 18.84 -7.67
C GLY A 204 13.65 18.38 -7.44
N ARG A 205 14.11 17.39 -8.24
CA ARG A 205 15.45 16.80 -8.11
C ARG A 205 16.63 17.78 -8.20
N GLY A 206 16.47 18.89 -8.92
CA GLY A 206 17.51 19.93 -9.08
C GLY A 206 17.64 20.92 -7.92
N VAL A 207 16.77 20.84 -6.90
CA VAL A 207 16.82 21.74 -5.74
C VAL A 207 18.01 21.37 -4.85
N LYS A 208 18.69 22.41 -4.31
CA LYS A 208 19.85 22.24 -3.41
C LYS A 208 19.48 21.53 -2.10
N GLY A 209 18.28 21.77 -1.56
CA GLY A 209 17.82 21.20 -0.27
C GLY A 209 18.13 22.11 0.93
N ASN A 210 17.89 21.58 2.13
CA ASN A 210 18.06 22.28 3.40
C ASN A 210 19.46 22.02 4.00
N LEU A 211 20.03 23.00 4.68
CA LEU A 211 21.34 22.86 5.33
C LEU A 211 21.23 21.90 6.53
N VAL A 212 22.07 20.89 6.56
CA VAL A 212 22.22 19.95 7.67
C VAL A 212 23.32 20.39 8.59
N SER A 213 24.50 20.67 8.04
CA SER A 213 25.68 21.02 8.83
C SER A 213 26.68 21.83 8.01
N LYS A 214 27.32 22.79 8.66
CA LYS A 214 28.51 23.50 8.15
C LYS A 214 29.82 22.73 8.47
N TYR A 215 29.73 21.68 9.28
CA TYR A 215 30.89 20.90 9.71
C TYR A 215 30.90 19.53 9.05
N ALA A 216 32.06 18.92 8.96
CA ALA A 216 32.26 17.65 8.32
C ALA A 216 31.51 16.51 9.05
N ILE A 217 30.66 15.83 8.35
CA ILE A 217 29.94 14.63 8.82
C ILE A 217 30.92 13.44 8.80
N LYS A 218 31.00 12.69 9.90
CA LYS A 218 31.79 11.47 10.02
C LYS A 218 31.04 10.28 9.44
N ARG A 219 29.74 10.12 9.83
CA ARG A 219 28.84 9.06 9.39
C ARG A 219 27.38 9.44 9.62
N ILE A 220 26.50 8.79 8.85
CA ILE A 220 25.07 8.86 9.00
C ILE A 220 24.57 7.42 9.15
N GLU A 221 23.72 7.18 10.15
CA GLU A 221 23.21 5.86 10.48
C GLU A 221 21.68 5.90 10.48
N LEU A 222 21.05 4.89 9.89
CA LEU A 222 19.60 4.70 9.99
C LEU A 222 19.27 4.42 11.47
N LYS A 223 18.37 5.21 12.04
CA LYS A 223 17.87 5.01 13.41
C LYS A 223 16.54 4.28 13.40
N GLU A 224 15.60 4.77 12.60
CA GLU A 224 14.24 4.22 12.51
C GLU A 224 13.80 4.19 11.06
N LYS A 225 13.10 3.10 10.66
CA LYS A 225 12.39 3.07 9.39
C LYS A 225 11.19 4.00 9.50
N GLY A 226 11.05 4.88 8.52
CA GLY A 226 9.96 5.83 8.50
C GLY A 226 8.67 5.24 7.95
N VAL A 227 7.60 5.95 8.19
CA VAL A 227 6.29 5.70 7.58
C VAL A 227 6.10 6.56 6.33
N SER A 228 5.11 6.21 5.52
CA SER A 228 4.77 6.97 4.33
C SER A 228 4.27 8.37 4.68
N THR A 229 4.84 9.39 4.03
CA THR A 229 4.38 10.79 4.14
C THR A 229 3.41 11.18 3.03
N LEU A 230 3.07 10.24 2.15
CA LEU A 230 2.16 10.46 1.03
C LEU A 230 0.70 10.21 1.46
N LYS A 231 -0.23 10.88 0.76
CA LYS A 231 -1.66 10.64 0.96
C LYS A 231 -2.02 9.17 0.68
N PRO A 232 -2.97 8.59 1.42
CA PRO A 232 -3.48 7.25 1.16
C PRO A 232 -3.96 7.10 -0.29
N ARG A 233 -3.74 5.92 -0.88
CA ARG A 233 -4.17 5.58 -2.22
C ARG A 233 -5.32 4.60 -2.15
N LYS A 234 -6.45 4.92 -2.78
CA LYS A 234 -7.56 3.97 -2.95
C LYS A 234 -7.12 2.82 -3.86
N ILE A 235 -7.45 1.60 -3.46
CA ILE A 235 -7.15 0.37 -4.21
C ILE A 235 -8.44 -0.40 -4.41
N TRP A 236 -8.65 -0.85 -5.65
CA TRP A 236 -9.78 -1.69 -6.07
C TRP A 236 -9.27 -3.06 -6.51
N PHE A 237 -10.09 -4.06 -6.34
CA PHE A 237 -9.87 -5.41 -6.86
C PHE A 237 -10.80 -5.67 -8.04
N ASP A 238 -10.20 -5.94 -9.19
CA ASP A 238 -10.92 -6.35 -10.38
C ASP A 238 -11.05 -7.88 -10.39
N ASP A 239 -12.26 -8.37 -10.13
CA ASP A 239 -12.56 -9.81 -10.06
C ASP A 239 -12.46 -10.51 -11.42
N ILE A 240 -12.52 -9.79 -12.53
CA ILE A 240 -12.43 -10.36 -13.87
C ILE A 240 -10.97 -10.68 -14.23
N VAL A 241 -10.09 -9.71 -14.04
CA VAL A 241 -8.65 -9.86 -14.35
C VAL A 241 -7.82 -10.33 -13.16
N LYS A 242 -8.44 -10.48 -11.97
CA LYS A 242 -7.80 -10.93 -10.72
C LYS A 242 -6.58 -10.10 -10.33
N ARG A 243 -6.69 -8.78 -10.44
CA ARG A 243 -5.62 -7.84 -10.12
C ARG A 243 -6.12 -6.62 -9.35
N LEU A 244 -5.20 -6.02 -8.61
CA LEU A 244 -5.43 -4.72 -7.97
C LEU A 244 -5.29 -3.61 -9.00
N ASN A 245 -6.05 -2.53 -8.82
CA ASN A 245 -5.96 -1.33 -9.65
C ASN A 245 -6.27 -0.07 -8.85
N THR A 246 -5.99 1.09 -9.45
CA THR A 246 -6.31 2.42 -8.90
C THR A 246 -7.25 3.20 -9.83
N GLU A 247 -7.88 2.52 -10.77
CA GLU A 247 -8.70 3.06 -11.84
C GLU A 247 -10.20 2.86 -11.58
N GLU A 248 -10.57 2.64 -10.31
CA GLU A 248 -11.97 2.46 -9.85
C GLU A 248 -12.69 1.26 -10.48
N ARG A 249 -11.95 0.21 -10.87
CA ARG A 249 -12.53 -1.00 -11.46
C ARG A 249 -12.69 -2.10 -10.42
N GLY A 250 -13.91 -2.64 -10.32
CA GLY A 250 -14.24 -3.73 -9.40
C GLY A 250 -14.59 -3.24 -8.00
N THR A 251 -14.23 -4.02 -6.97
CA THR A 251 -14.58 -3.77 -5.57
C THR A 251 -13.52 -2.88 -4.91
N LEU A 252 -13.96 -1.79 -4.25
CA LEU A 252 -13.07 -0.95 -3.44
C LEU A 252 -12.63 -1.71 -2.18
N LEU A 253 -11.33 -1.89 -2.00
CA LEU A 253 -10.75 -2.51 -0.80
C LEU A 253 -10.44 -1.50 0.30
N GLY A 254 -10.36 -0.22 -0.04
CA GLY A 254 -10.10 0.87 0.90
C GLY A 254 -8.97 1.81 0.47
N ALA A 255 -8.60 2.71 1.37
CA ALA A 255 -7.50 3.65 1.20
C ALA A 255 -6.26 3.13 1.95
N PHE A 256 -5.16 2.93 1.23
CA PHE A 256 -3.92 2.34 1.74
C PHE A 256 -2.80 3.38 1.82
N LYS A 257 -2.15 3.48 2.96
CA LYS A 257 -0.85 4.13 3.15
C LYS A 257 0.28 3.18 2.74
N GLY A 258 1.54 3.62 2.83
CA GLY A 258 2.67 2.81 2.39
C GLY A 258 2.92 1.53 3.19
N ASP A 259 2.58 1.55 4.45
CA ASP A 259 2.76 0.47 5.42
C ASP A 259 1.50 -0.40 5.62
N ASP A 260 0.36 0.04 5.10
CA ASP A 260 -0.89 -0.71 5.18
C ASP A 260 -0.78 -2.05 4.44
N ARG A 261 -1.33 -3.08 5.04
CA ARG A 261 -1.39 -4.43 4.49
C ARG A 261 -2.79 -4.82 4.08
N MET A 262 -2.88 -5.82 3.25
CA MET A 262 -4.10 -6.45 2.81
C MET A 262 -4.21 -7.84 3.43
N LEU A 263 -5.35 -8.15 4.03
CA LEU A 263 -5.72 -9.46 4.54
C LEU A 263 -6.25 -10.31 3.40
N LEU A 264 -5.74 -11.53 3.31
CA LEU A 264 -6.21 -12.56 2.39
C LEU A 264 -6.57 -13.82 3.16
N ILE A 265 -7.73 -14.40 2.84
CA ILE A 265 -8.13 -15.72 3.35
C ILE A 265 -8.55 -16.59 2.17
N THR A 266 -8.02 -17.80 2.09
CA THR A 266 -8.32 -18.74 1.01
C THR A 266 -9.40 -19.76 1.41
N LYS A 267 -9.97 -20.44 0.42
CA LYS A 267 -10.96 -21.54 0.63
C LYS A 267 -10.40 -22.69 1.44
N GLU A 268 -9.09 -22.89 1.38
CA GLU A 268 -8.37 -23.91 2.13
C GLU A 268 -8.17 -23.51 3.60
N GLY A 269 -8.59 -22.31 3.98
CA GLY A 269 -8.43 -21.79 5.34
C GLY A 269 -7.02 -21.28 5.65
N VAL A 270 -6.28 -20.83 4.64
CA VAL A 270 -4.99 -20.15 4.83
C VAL A 270 -5.24 -18.65 4.94
N VAL A 271 -4.73 -18.06 6.02
CA VAL A 271 -4.75 -16.61 6.28
C VAL A 271 -3.35 -16.06 6.10
N LYS A 272 -3.24 -14.94 5.41
CA LYS A 272 -2.00 -14.18 5.25
C LYS A 272 -2.24 -12.69 5.09
N THR A 273 -1.24 -11.90 5.42
CA THR A 273 -1.20 -10.47 5.11
C THR A 273 -0.10 -10.17 4.09
N ILE A 274 -0.40 -9.33 3.13
CA ILE A 274 0.55 -8.93 2.08
C ILE A 274 0.55 -7.41 1.88
N ILE A 275 1.64 -6.90 1.31
CA ILE A 275 1.68 -5.52 0.81
C ILE A 275 0.90 -5.48 -0.51
N PRO A 276 -0.05 -4.53 -0.69
CA PRO A 276 -0.87 -4.46 -1.90
C PRO A 276 -0.08 -3.91 -3.09
N GLU A 277 0.53 -4.80 -3.87
CA GLU A 277 1.22 -4.45 -5.11
C GLU A 277 0.29 -4.63 -6.32
N LEU A 278 0.20 -3.61 -7.19
CA LEU A 278 -0.67 -3.63 -8.38
C LEU A 278 -0.26 -4.69 -9.42
N SER A 279 0.98 -5.18 -9.35
CA SER A 279 1.50 -6.23 -10.23
C SER A 279 1.03 -7.63 -9.87
N LEU A 280 0.55 -7.85 -8.64
CA LEU A 280 0.13 -9.16 -8.17
C LEU A 280 -1.11 -9.65 -8.93
N HIS A 281 -1.08 -10.93 -9.26
CA HIS A 281 -2.22 -11.69 -9.79
C HIS A 281 -2.73 -12.64 -8.72
N PHE A 282 -4.05 -12.69 -8.53
CA PHE A 282 -4.69 -13.48 -7.49
C PHE A 282 -5.43 -14.67 -8.09
N GLU A 283 -5.41 -15.79 -7.38
CA GLU A 283 -6.11 -17.01 -7.76
C GLU A 283 -7.60 -16.95 -7.36
N ASN A 284 -8.39 -17.89 -7.90
CA ASN A 284 -9.84 -18.00 -7.63
C ASN A 284 -10.18 -18.62 -6.27
N ASN A 285 -9.19 -18.89 -5.42
CA ASN A 285 -9.37 -19.53 -4.12
C ASN A 285 -9.53 -18.55 -2.96
N ILE A 286 -9.45 -17.24 -3.20
CA ILE A 286 -9.59 -16.22 -2.17
C ILE A 286 -11.07 -16.02 -1.85
N VAL A 287 -11.41 -16.05 -0.56
CA VAL A 287 -12.76 -15.82 -0.02
C VAL A 287 -12.89 -14.51 0.72
N VAL A 288 -11.79 -14.00 1.30
CA VAL A 288 -11.74 -12.67 1.93
C VAL A 288 -10.54 -11.92 1.37
N MET A 289 -10.78 -10.69 0.96
CA MET A 289 -9.74 -9.74 0.53
C MET A 289 -10.18 -8.34 0.99
N GLU A 290 -9.47 -7.79 1.97
CA GLU A 290 -9.76 -6.44 2.47
C GLU A 290 -8.49 -5.78 3.05
N LYS A 291 -8.60 -4.50 3.41
CA LYS A 291 -7.54 -3.82 4.16
C LYS A 291 -7.42 -4.49 5.54
N TRP A 292 -6.21 -4.88 5.90
CA TRP A 292 -5.95 -5.47 7.22
C TRP A 292 -6.01 -4.41 8.32
N VAL A 293 -6.77 -4.71 9.35
CA VAL A 293 -6.85 -3.94 10.59
C VAL A 293 -6.43 -4.88 11.72
N PRO A 294 -5.31 -4.63 12.41
CA PRO A 294 -4.73 -5.57 13.39
C PRO A 294 -5.69 -6.02 14.49
N GLU A 295 -6.52 -5.11 14.99
CA GLU A 295 -7.45 -5.35 16.10
C GLU A 295 -8.76 -6.02 15.65
N LYS A 296 -9.03 -6.04 14.32
CA LYS A 296 -10.27 -6.56 13.78
C LYS A 296 -10.29 -8.10 13.81
N PRO A 297 -11.20 -8.71 14.56
CA PRO A 297 -11.22 -10.17 14.68
C PRO A 297 -11.82 -10.82 13.43
N ILE A 298 -11.27 -11.98 13.08
CA ILE A 298 -11.77 -12.86 12.04
C ILE A 298 -12.58 -13.97 12.66
N SER A 299 -13.78 -14.21 12.16
CA SER A 299 -14.68 -15.27 12.60
C SER A 299 -14.73 -16.38 11.56
N VAL A 300 -14.53 -17.61 11.99
CA VAL A 300 -14.45 -18.79 11.11
C VAL A 300 -15.35 -19.90 11.64
N ILE A 301 -16.13 -20.52 10.75
CA ILE A 301 -16.81 -21.79 11.02
C ILE A 301 -16.21 -22.83 10.08
N TYR A 302 -15.77 -23.96 10.64
CA TYR A 302 -15.13 -25.00 9.86
C TYR A 302 -15.54 -26.40 10.33
N TYR A 303 -15.51 -27.34 9.42
CA TYR A 303 -15.65 -28.76 9.72
C TYR A 303 -14.27 -29.34 10.04
N ASP A 304 -14.13 -29.92 11.22
CA ASP A 304 -12.94 -30.65 11.65
C ASP A 304 -13.05 -32.09 11.17
N GLY A 305 -12.18 -32.50 10.25
CA GLY A 305 -12.21 -33.84 9.68
C GLY A 305 -11.72 -34.94 10.61
N GLU A 306 -10.96 -34.64 11.68
CA GLU A 306 -10.50 -35.58 12.68
C GLU A 306 -11.61 -35.88 13.70
N LYS A 307 -12.26 -34.81 14.20
CA LYS A 307 -13.34 -34.93 15.21
C LYS A 307 -14.72 -35.12 14.59
N GLU A 308 -14.84 -35.00 13.27
CA GLU A 308 -16.08 -35.08 12.50
C GLU A 308 -17.20 -34.16 13.03
N ARG A 309 -16.83 -32.92 13.40
CA ARG A 309 -17.73 -31.91 13.99
C ARG A 309 -17.45 -30.52 13.45
N VAL A 310 -18.43 -29.65 13.63
CA VAL A 310 -18.34 -28.23 13.21
C VAL A 310 -17.94 -27.37 14.40
N PHE A 311 -16.90 -26.57 14.22
CA PHE A 311 -16.36 -25.66 15.22
C PHE A 311 -16.44 -24.19 14.73
N VAL A 312 -16.57 -23.30 15.71
CA VAL A 312 -16.46 -21.85 15.54
C VAL A 312 -15.23 -21.36 16.25
N LYS A 313 -14.46 -20.51 15.60
CA LYS A 313 -13.40 -19.77 16.27
C LYS A 313 -13.36 -18.33 15.82
N ARG A 314 -12.83 -17.48 16.70
CA ARG A 314 -12.64 -16.06 16.47
C ARG A 314 -11.24 -15.67 16.94
N PHE A 315 -10.48 -14.98 16.10
CA PHE A 315 -9.08 -14.67 16.36
C PHE A 315 -8.68 -13.38 15.66
N VAL A 316 -7.58 -12.77 16.10
CA VAL A 316 -6.89 -11.69 15.40
C VAL A 316 -5.63 -12.24 14.75
N VAL A 317 -5.19 -11.61 13.66
CA VAL A 317 -3.94 -11.95 12.98
C VAL A 317 -2.80 -11.15 13.61
N GLU A 318 -1.94 -11.83 14.36
CA GLU A 318 -0.82 -11.20 15.09
C GLU A 318 0.47 -11.13 14.27
N ASN A 319 0.64 -12.01 13.27
CA ASN A 319 1.88 -12.17 12.51
C ASN A 319 1.75 -11.59 11.11
N GLU A 320 2.44 -10.50 10.85
CA GLU A 320 2.38 -9.77 9.58
C GLU A 320 2.99 -10.48 8.35
N ASN A 321 3.81 -11.51 8.53
CA ASN A 321 4.60 -12.11 7.45
C ASN A 321 4.50 -13.64 7.37
N ARG A 322 3.48 -14.23 7.97
CA ARG A 322 3.31 -15.69 7.95
C ARG A 322 1.97 -16.08 7.35
N GLU A 323 2.00 -17.18 6.62
CA GLU A 323 0.80 -17.91 6.26
C GLU A 323 0.44 -18.82 7.42
N GLU A 324 -0.79 -18.74 7.89
CA GLU A 324 -1.29 -19.56 8.99
C GLU A 324 -2.55 -20.29 8.57
N LEU A 325 -2.60 -21.59 8.85
CA LEU A 325 -3.79 -22.40 8.60
C LEU A 325 -4.77 -22.23 9.78
N VAL A 326 -6.01 -21.82 9.47
CA VAL A 326 -7.04 -21.55 10.48
C VAL A 326 -7.98 -22.72 10.73
N ILE A 327 -7.88 -23.79 9.97
CA ILE A 327 -8.60 -25.04 10.18
C ILE A 327 -7.63 -26.14 10.60
N THR A 328 -8.13 -27.31 11.02
CA THR A 328 -7.29 -28.46 11.36
C THR A 328 -6.62 -29.07 10.12
N GLU A 329 -5.36 -29.47 10.25
CA GLU A 329 -4.59 -30.17 9.20
C GLU A 329 -5.11 -31.61 9.02
N HIS A 330 -6.27 -31.76 8.39
CA HIS A 330 -6.81 -33.05 8.05
C HIS A 330 -7.46 -33.01 6.68
N PRO A 331 -7.31 -34.02 5.80
CA PRO A 331 -7.80 -34.00 4.43
C PRO A 331 -9.31 -33.77 4.28
N LYS A 332 -10.10 -34.09 5.31
CA LYS A 332 -11.55 -33.88 5.33
C LYS A 332 -11.96 -32.56 5.97
N SER A 333 -11.03 -31.81 6.54
CA SER A 333 -11.33 -30.49 7.12
C SER A 333 -11.70 -29.49 6.03
N GLN A 334 -12.71 -28.68 6.29
CA GLN A 334 -13.24 -27.73 5.33
C GLN A 334 -13.62 -26.41 6.01
N LEU A 335 -13.24 -25.29 5.38
CA LEU A 335 -13.75 -23.99 5.73
C LEU A 335 -15.19 -23.86 5.23
N LEU A 336 -16.14 -23.66 6.13
CA LEU A 336 -17.57 -23.55 5.81
C LEU A 336 -18.03 -22.10 5.73
N PHE A 337 -17.46 -21.23 6.56
CA PHE A 337 -17.79 -19.82 6.63
C PHE A 337 -16.58 -19.02 7.15
N VAL A 338 -16.42 -17.82 6.63
CA VAL A 338 -15.44 -16.85 7.14
C VAL A 338 -15.99 -15.44 6.96
N SER A 339 -15.81 -14.62 7.98
CA SER A 339 -16.06 -13.18 7.91
C SER A 339 -14.98 -12.43 8.68
N ALA A 340 -14.58 -11.31 8.11
CA ALA A 340 -13.72 -10.34 8.75
C ALA A 340 -14.52 -9.12 9.28
N ASP A 341 -15.85 -9.20 9.37
CA ASP A 341 -16.67 -8.18 10.00
C ASP A 341 -16.52 -8.19 11.53
N TRP A 342 -16.74 -7.05 12.15
CA TRP A 342 -16.67 -6.91 13.60
C TRP A 342 -17.69 -7.79 14.31
N ARG A 343 -18.93 -7.81 13.82
CA ARG A 343 -20.08 -8.47 14.45
C ARG A 343 -20.85 -9.33 13.43
N PRO A 344 -20.19 -10.39 12.89
CA PRO A 344 -20.78 -11.19 11.82
C PRO A 344 -21.90 -12.09 12.32
N MET A 345 -22.92 -12.24 11.47
CA MET A 345 -24.06 -13.12 11.68
C MET A 345 -24.06 -14.23 10.63
N ALA A 346 -24.38 -15.43 11.05
CA ALA A 346 -24.46 -16.59 10.17
C ALA A 346 -25.76 -17.40 10.43
N GLU A 347 -26.34 -17.93 9.35
CA GLU A 347 -27.44 -18.88 9.42
C GLU A 347 -26.93 -20.28 9.09
N VAL A 348 -27.08 -21.18 10.03
CA VAL A 348 -26.72 -22.60 9.88
C VAL A 348 -27.93 -23.39 9.41
N VAL A 349 -27.84 -23.98 8.22
CA VAL A 349 -28.87 -24.84 7.64
C VAL A 349 -28.48 -26.29 7.83
N PHE A 350 -29.35 -27.09 8.45
CA PHE A 350 -29.10 -28.47 8.74
C PHE A 350 -29.51 -29.43 7.62
N THR A 351 -28.88 -30.59 7.57
CA THR A 351 -29.28 -31.67 6.66
C THR A 351 -30.54 -32.34 7.22
N LYS A 352 -31.54 -32.64 6.38
CA LYS A 352 -32.75 -33.40 6.78
C LYS A 352 -32.36 -34.81 7.20
N GLU A 353 -32.62 -35.20 8.43
CA GLU A 353 -32.42 -36.55 8.90
C GLU A 353 -33.78 -37.26 9.13
N LYS A 354 -33.93 -38.45 8.54
CA LYS A 354 -35.12 -39.34 8.73
C LYS A 354 -36.48 -38.62 8.52
N GLY A 355 -36.55 -37.67 7.57
CA GLY A 355 -37.81 -36.98 7.26
C GLY A 355 -38.23 -35.85 8.22
N LYS A 356 -37.38 -35.56 9.25
CA LYS A 356 -37.60 -34.40 10.11
C LYS A 356 -36.78 -33.21 9.60
N GLU A 357 -37.45 -32.08 9.40
CA GLU A 357 -36.78 -30.80 9.19
C GLU A 357 -36.39 -30.22 10.54
N LYS A 358 -35.14 -29.78 10.65
CA LYS A 358 -34.66 -28.99 11.79
C LYS A 358 -34.70 -27.50 11.39
N GLU A 359 -35.15 -26.68 12.31
CA GLU A 359 -35.13 -25.23 12.12
C GLU A 359 -33.70 -24.73 11.95
N ASN A 360 -33.51 -23.73 11.06
CA ASN A 360 -32.23 -23.09 10.87
C ASN A 360 -31.80 -22.39 12.18
N LEU A 361 -30.51 -22.39 12.44
CA LEU A 361 -29.93 -21.73 13.61
C LEU A 361 -29.23 -20.43 13.17
N THR A 362 -29.73 -19.29 13.64
CA THR A 362 -29.05 -18.01 13.50
C THR A 362 -28.04 -17.82 14.64
N VAL A 363 -26.79 -17.50 14.29
CA VAL A 363 -25.71 -17.38 15.25
C VAL A 363 -25.07 -16.00 15.15
N ASN A 364 -25.01 -15.29 16.30
CA ASN A 364 -24.15 -14.12 16.47
C ASN A 364 -22.75 -14.62 16.88
N LEU A 365 -21.76 -14.50 15.99
CA LEU A 365 -20.44 -15.07 16.24
C LEU A 365 -19.64 -14.29 17.29
N GLU A 366 -19.95 -13.03 17.51
CA GLU A 366 -19.35 -12.22 18.57
C GLU A 366 -19.78 -12.72 19.97
N GLU A 367 -21.06 -12.99 20.14
CA GLU A 367 -21.61 -13.49 21.43
C GLU A 367 -21.31 -14.97 21.64
N PHE A 368 -21.22 -15.75 20.56
CA PHE A 368 -21.01 -17.19 20.63
C PHE A 368 -19.61 -17.56 21.15
N ILE A 369 -18.58 -16.79 20.76
CA ILE A 369 -17.19 -17.07 21.15
C ILE A 369 -16.36 -15.80 21.28
N SER A 370 -15.62 -15.69 22.37
CA SER A 370 -14.62 -14.64 22.56
C SER A 370 -13.42 -14.85 21.63
N VAL A 371 -12.67 -13.77 21.35
CA VAL A 371 -11.43 -13.82 20.59
C VAL A 371 -10.39 -14.67 21.32
N LYS A 372 -9.78 -15.62 20.61
CA LYS A 372 -8.72 -16.52 21.10
C LYS A 372 -7.57 -16.53 20.10
N GLY A 373 -6.49 -17.22 20.43
CA GLY A 373 -5.36 -17.37 19.50
C GLY A 373 -5.74 -18.16 18.23
N ILE A 374 -5.10 -17.84 17.11
CA ILE A 374 -5.38 -18.43 15.78
C ILE A 374 -5.28 -19.97 15.77
N LYS A 375 -4.43 -20.57 16.62
CA LYS A 375 -4.25 -22.02 16.74
C LYS A 375 -5.28 -22.71 17.66
N ALA A 376 -6.17 -21.94 18.30
CA ALA A 376 -7.22 -22.54 19.14
C ALA A 376 -8.19 -23.35 18.28
N LEU A 377 -8.67 -24.47 18.80
CA LEU A 377 -9.69 -25.31 18.15
C LEU A 377 -11.03 -24.55 18.00
N GLY A 378 -11.35 -23.69 18.96
CA GLY A 378 -12.64 -23.00 19.01
C GLY A 378 -13.69 -23.77 19.84
N ASN A 379 -14.93 -23.29 19.76
CA ASN A 379 -16.09 -23.91 20.41
C ASN A 379 -16.86 -24.77 19.39
N GLN A 380 -17.37 -25.91 19.83
CA GLN A 380 -18.22 -26.72 18.98
C GLN A 380 -19.54 -25.97 18.71
N LEU A 381 -19.92 -25.83 17.43
CA LEU A 381 -21.15 -25.14 17.03
C LEU A 381 -22.37 -26.02 17.21
N THR A 382 -22.29 -27.26 16.71
CA THR A 382 -23.40 -28.22 16.74
C THR A 382 -22.88 -29.64 16.63
N THR A 383 -23.71 -30.59 17.03
CA THR A 383 -23.50 -32.04 16.83
C THR A 383 -24.19 -32.54 15.55
N ASP A 384 -25.09 -31.75 15.00
CA ASP A 384 -25.90 -32.11 13.84
C ASP A 384 -25.14 -31.86 12.52
N LYS A 385 -25.56 -32.57 11.50
CA LYS A 385 -24.95 -32.40 10.17
C LYS A 385 -25.40 -31.12 9.53
N VAL A 386 -24.45 -30.22 9.32
CA VAL A 386 -24.64 -28.96 8.64
C VAL A 386 -24.67 -29.20 7.13
N LYS A 387 -25.66 -28.62 6.45
CA LYS A 387 -25.79 -28.64 4.98
C LYS A 387 -25.04 -27.46 4.36
N THR A 388 -25.36 -26.25 4.81
CA THR A 388 -24.76 -24.99 4.34
C THR A 388 -24.74 -23.99 5.48
N ILE A 389 -23.84 -23.02 5.39
CA ILE A 389 -23.84 -21.83 6.24
C ILE A 389 -24.01 -20.61 5.33
N ASN A 390 -25.04 -19.84 5.59
CA ASN A 390 -25.35 -18.62 4.85
C ASN A 390 -24.81 -17.41 5.62
N THR A 391 -24.25 -16.47 4.90
CA THR A 391 -23.88 -15.17 5.47
C THR A 391 -25.14 -14.33 5.64
N LEU A 392 -25.36 -13.80 6.82
CA LEU A 392 -26.40 -12.79 7.10
C LEU A 392 -25.74 -11.41 7.19
N GLU A 393 -26.57 -10.37 7.15
CA GLU A 393 -26.10 -9.00 7.37
C GLU A 393 -25.47 -8.87 8.76
N SER A 394 -24.26 -8.36 8.81
CA SER A 394 -23.52 -8.16 10.06
C SER A 394 -24.15 -7.05 10.89
N LEU A 395 -24.09 -7.17 12.20
CA LEU A 395 -24.60 -6.14 13.10
C LEU A 395 -23.72 -4.88 13.00
N PRO A 396 -24.33 -3.68 13.13
CA PRO A 396 -23.58 -2.44 13.09
C PRO A 396 -22.53 -2.40 14.21
N TYR A 397 -21.35 -1.93 13.88
CA TYR A 397 -20.25 -1.68 14.78
C TYR A 397 -19.89 -0.20 14.70
N GLU A 398 -19.98 0.49 15.83
CA GLU A 398 -19.49 1.86 15.94
C GLU A 398 -18.01 1.79 16.32
N GLU A 399 -17.13 2.24 15.42
CA GLU A 399 -15.72 2.39 15.78
C GLU A 399 -15.62 3.41 16.93
N PRO A 400 -14.84 3.10 17.99
CA PRO A 400 -14.52 4.09 18.99
C PRO A 400 -13.96 5.33 18.28
N GLN A 401 -14.62 6.46 18.40
CA GLN A 401 -14.09 7.72 17.87
C GLN A 401 -12.77 7.96 18.59
N GLU A 402 -11.65 7.96 17.85
CA GLU A 402 -10.40 8.53 18.36
C GLU A 402 -10.76 9.98 18.74
N GLU A 403 -10.76 10.28 20.02
CA GLU A 403 -10.81 11.66 20.49
C GLU A 403 -9.63 12.36 19.84
N GLU A 404 -9.92 13.25 18.88
CA GLU A 404 -8.88 14.14 18.35
C GLU A 404 -8.23 14.79 19.59
N PRO A 405 -6.89 14.78 19.68
CA PRO A 405 -6.24 15.45 20.80
C PRO A 405 -6.76 16.88 20.84
N VAL A 406 -7.44 17.21 21.91
CA VAL A 406 -7.91 18.57 22.18
C VAL A 406 -6.64 19.42 22.14
N GLU A 407 -6.48 20.22 21.10
CA GLU A 407 -5.45 21.24 21.09
C GLU A 407 -5.69 22.09 22.33
N ASP A 408 -4.83 21.92 23.31
CA ASP A 408 -4.76 22.76 24.48
C ASP A 408 -4.45 24.17 23.96
N LEU A 409 -5.53 24.94 23.73
CA LEU A 409 -5.45 26.37 23.50
C LEU A 409 -4.99 26.95 24.82
N GLY A 410 -3.66 26.93 25.02
CA GLY A 410 -3.02 27.58 26.14
C GLY A 410 -3.59 28.97 26.32
N ASP A 411 -4.00 29.26 27.52
CA ASP A 411 -4.49 30.56 27.98
C ASP A 411 -3.60 31.68 27.38
N GLU A 412 -4.12 32.40 26.38
CA GLU A 412 -3.52 33.65 25.96
C GLU A 412 -3.58 34.60 27.17
N GLU A 413 -2.44 34.78 27.83
CA GLU A 413 -2.25 35.89 28.75
C GLU A 413 -2.67 37.19 28.05
N ILE A 414 -3.80 37.70 28.44
CA ILE A 414 -4.29 39.03 28.05
C ILE A 414 -3.32 40.05 28.62
N LEU A 415 -2.34 40.47 27.80
CA LEU A 415 -1.55 41.66 28.13
C LEU A 415 -2.47 42.88 28.19
N PRO A 416 -2.41 43.70 29.28
CA PRO A 416 -3.25 44.88 29.41
C PRO A 416 -2.87 45.90 28.31
N THR A 417 -3.85 46.36 27.59
CA THR A 417 -3.77 47.50 26.67
C THR A 417 -3.28 48.73 27.40
N PRO A 418 -2.30 49.50 26.88
CA PRO A 418 -1.96 50.82 27.43
C PRO A 418 -3.10 51.81 27.10
N SER A 419 -3.59 52.47 28.12
CA SER A 419 -4.52 53.60 28.01
C SER A 419 -3.88 54.76 27.26
N GLU A 420 -4.57 55.25 26.26
CA GLU A 420 -4.34 56.59 25.69
C GLU A 420 -4.55 57.64 26.78
N ASN A 421 -3.52 58.48 27.03
CA ASN A 421 -3.74 59.88 27.30
C ASN A 421 -2.44 60.71 27.19
N ASP A 422 -2.64 61.82 26.49
CA ASP A 422 -2.03 63.15 26.56
C ASP A 422 -0.68 63.42 25.89
N SER A 423 -0.86 64.01 24.74
CA SER A 423 -0.31 65.29 24.26
C SER A 423 0.90 65.88 25.02
N ASP A 424 2.04 66.09 24.42
CA ASP A 424 2.46 67.45 24.10
C ASP A 424 3.75 67.44 23.21
N GLY A 425 3.83 68.42 22.36
CA GLY A 425 4.80 68.56 21.29
C GLY A 425 6.21 68.84 21.76
N THR A 426 7.13 68.58 20.90
CA THR A 426 8.18 69.52 20.46
C THR A 426 8.97 68.97 19.29
N GLN A 427 8.95 69.70 18.19
CA GLN A 427 9.89 69.57 17.09
C GLN A 427 11.32 69.85 17.57
N THR A 428 12.27 69.05 17.11
CA THR A 428 13.61 69.53 16.75
C THR A 428 14.19 68.70 15.62
N GLU A 429 14.31 69.32 14.49
CA GLU A 429 15.23 68.99 13.45
C GLU A 429 16.65 68.89 14.01
N LEU A 430 17.47 68.01 13.47
CA LEU A 430 18.85 68.30 13.02
C LEU A 430 19.44 67.16 12.22
N GLU A 431 19.82 67.53 11.06
CA GLU A 431 20.78 66.92 10.13
C GLU A 431 22.03 66.33 10.80
N PHE A 432 22.50 65.22 10.29
CA PHE A 432 23.73 64.90 9.51
C PHE A 432 23.79 63.40 9.19
#